data_412ecd2d132461a547c6564dbfb5d4cd
#
_entry.id   412ecd2d132461a547c6564dbfb5d4cd
#
_cell.length_a   1.000
_cell.length_b   1.000
_cell.length_c   1.000
_cell.angle_alpha   90.00
_cell.angle_beta   90.00
_cell.angle_gamma   90.00
#
_symmetry.space_group_name_H-M   'P 1'
#
loop_
_entity.id
_entity.type
_entity.pdbx_description
1 polymer ?
#
loop_
_entity_poly.entity_id
_entity_poly.type
_entity_poly.pdbx_seq_one_letter_code
_entity_poly.pdbx_strand_id
1 'polypeptide(L)'
;MPFAKTARLLVVRITMRKKIVRITGIIMILLGAAVLALFAYKKISRELYLRKLLDENIVFEIPRLNIRVPVLEGTDSKALQVSAGHFPGTGGLGEGNYCIAGHNSTIYAEIFNDLDQIQIGDEMYLIDNDENRTRYTYIVAEYQIVDPSSVEVLEDYGDDRLTVISCTDDGEYRQVVTGMLE
;
A
#
# COMPACT_ATOMS: atom_id res chain seq x y z
N MET A 1 17.55 -1.99 74.12
CA MET A 1 17.17 -1.04 73.02
C MET A 1 17.27 -1.63 71.60
N PRO A 2 16.73 -2.82 71.30
CA PRO A 2 16.72 -3.39 69.91
C PRO A 2 15.54 -2.95 69.06
N PHE A 3 14.36 -2.62 69.66
CA PHE A 3 13.10 -2.33 68.92
C PHE A 3 13.17 -1.07 68.04
N ALA A 4 13.87 -0.03 68.41
CA ALA A 4 13.99 1.21 67.64
C ALA A 4 14.80 1.05 66.31
N LYS A 5 15.79 0.15 66.30
CA LYS A 5 16.59 -0.16 65.09
C LYS A 5 15.77 -0.92 64.07
N THR A 6 14.94 -1.87 64.51
CA THR A 6 14.12 -2.70 63.62
C THR A 6 13.01 -1.89 62.96
N ALA A 7 12.38 -0.95 63.71
CA ALA A 7 11.36 -0.04 63.18
C ALA A 7 11.92 0.93 62.11
N ARG A 8 13.14 1.48 62.33
CA ARG A 8 13.83 2.32 61.33
C ARG A 8 14.16 1.56 60.06
N LEU A 9 14.64 0.35 60.16
CA LEU A 9 14.94 -0.51 59.00
C LEU A 9 13.67 -0.85 58.20
N LEU A 10 12.55 -1.09 58.85
CA LEU A 10 11.26 -1.36 58.20
C LEU A 10 10.76 -0.14 57.43
N VAL A 11 10.80 1.03 57.99
CA VAL A 11 10.39 2.30 57.35
C VAL A 11 11.27 2.61 56.14
N VAL A 12 12.58 2.43 56.24
CA VAL A 12 13.52 2.62 55.11
C VAL A 12 13.19 1.62 54.00
N ARG A 13 12.93 0.36 54.30
CA ARG A 13 12.58 -0.68 53.32
C ARG A 13 11.28 -0.38 52.57
N ILE A 14 10.26 0.10 53.27
CA ILE A 14 8.97 0.49 52.67
C ILE A 14 9.13 1.72 51.75
N THR A 15 9.91 2.71 52.19
CA THR A 15 10.16 3.92 51.40
C THR A 15 10.96 3.62 50.14
N MET A 16 11.95 2.75 50.23
CA MET A 16 12.74 2.29 49.06
C MET A 16 11.87 1.52 48.09
N ARG A 17 11.02 0.59 48.54
CA ARG A 17 10.07 -0.13 47.68
C ARG A 17 9.14 0.81 46.92
N LYS A 18 8.57 1.80 47.61
CA LYS A 18 7.68 2.83 46.97
C LYS A 18 8.44 3.62 45.89
N LYS A 19 9.69 4.00 46.13
CA LYS A 19 10.53 4.68 45.13
C LYS A 19 10.85 3.79 43.94
N ILE A 20 11.21 2.54 44.15
CA ILE A 20 11.49 1.58 43.08
C ILE A 20 10.23 1.38 42.20
N VAL A 21 9.07 1.12 42.81
CA VAL A 21 7.81 0.94 42.05
C VAL A 21 7.44 2.18 41.23
N ARG A 22 7.66 3.38 41.79
CA ARG A 22 7.43 4.64 41.05
C ARG A 22 8.39 4.79 39.86
N ILE A 23 9.67 4.51 40.05
CA ILE A 23 10.69 4.60 38.99
C ILE A 23 10.43 3.57 37.90
N THR A 24 10.14 2.30 38.25
CA THR A 24 9.80 1.28 37.26
C THR A 24 8.53 1.62 36.50
N GLY A 25 7.50 2.17 37.16
CA GLY A 25 6.29 2.64 36.49
C GLY A 25 6.56 3.75 35.48
N ILE A 26 7.39 4.75 35.86
CA ILE A 26 7.78 5.83 34.93
C ILE A 26 8.56 5.27 33.73
N ILE A 27 9.52 4.36 33.97
CA ILE A 27 10.29 3.74 32.88
C ILE A 27 9.37 2.98 31.92
N MET A 28 8.42 2.22 32.43
CA MET A 28 7.45 1.49 31.58
C MET A 28 6.57 2.44 30.74
N ILE A 29 6.12 3.56 31.34
CA ILE A 29 5.35 4.58 30.61
C ILE A 29 6.20 5.20 29.50
N LEU A 30 7.45 5.55 29.80
CA LEU A 30 8.37 6.14 28.79
C LEU A 30 8.66 5.16 27.67
N LEU A 31 8.89 3.88 27.98
CA LEU A 31 9.07 2.83 26.97
C LEU A 31 7.83 2.67 26.10
N GLY A 32 6.65 2.61 26.69
CA GLY A 32 5.40 2.55 25.94
C GLY A 32 5.19 3.76 25.04
N ALA A 33 5.45 4.98 25.55
CA ALA A 33 5.39 6.20 24.77
C ALA A 33 6.39 6.21 23.60
N ALA A 34 7.62 5.73 23.84
CA ALA A 34 8.64 5.62 22.79
C ALA A 34 8.22 4.66 21.68
N VAL A 35 7.64 3.50 22.01
CA VAL A 35 7.12 2.54 21.04
C VAL A 35 5.99 3.16 20.21
N LEU A 36 5.03 3.82 20.86
CA LEU A 36 3.93 4.51 20.17
C LEU A 36 4.46 5.62 19.24
N ALA A 37 5.43 6.40 19.70
CA ALA A 37 6.07 7.45 18.89
C ALA A 37 6.77 6.87 17.65
N LEU A 38 7.44 5.72 17.77
CA LEU A 38 8.06 5.04 16.64
C LEU A 38 7.03 4.56 15.61
N PHE A 39 5.90 4.00 16.06
CA PHE A 39 4.82 3.60 15.16
C PHE A 39 4.18 4.81 14.46
N ALA A 40 3.90 5.88 15.21
CA ALA A 40 3.38 7.12 14.65
C ALA A 40 4.33 7.73 13.62
N TYR A 41 5.63 7.77 13.93
CA TYR A 41 6.66 8.26 13.00
C TYR A 41 6.69 7.44 11.70
N LYS A 42 6.71 6.09 11.79
CA LYS A 42 6.69 5.22 10.60
C LYS A 42 5.43 5.44 9.76
N LYS A 43 4.26 5.54 10.40
CA LYS A 43 2.99 5.78 9.70
C LYS A 43 3.00 7.14 8.97
N ILE A 44 3.40 8.20 9.65
CA ILE A 44 3.46 9.56 9.07
C ILE A 44 4.49 9.61 7.92
N SER A 45 5.67 9.03 8.11
CA SER A 45 6.71 8.99 7.07
C SER A 45 6.24 8.24 5.82
N ARG A 46 5.53 7.12 5.99
CA ARG A 46 4.95 6.36 4.88
C ARG A 46 3.89 7.19 4.14
N GLU A 47 3.01 7.84 4.87
CA GLU A 47 1.95 8.68 4.30
C GLU A 47 2.51 9.86 3.49
N LEU A 48 3.52 10.54 4.03
CA LEU A 48 4.20 11.64 3.32
C LEU A 48 4.92 11.14 2.06
N TYR A 49 5.54 9.96 2.14
CA TYR A 49 6.19 9.35 0.98
C TYR A 49 5.19 8.98 -0.12
N LEU A 50 4.05 8.37 0.23
CA LEU A 50 2.99 8.05 -0.72
C LEU A 50 2.39 9.31 -1.36
N ARG A 51 2.14 10.37 -0.59
CA ARG A 51 1.68 11.65 -1.15
C ARG A 51 2.66 12.21 -2.18
N LYS A 52 3.95 12.19 -1.85
CA LYS A 52 4.99 12.62 -2.79
C LYS A 52 4.96 11.79 -4.09
N LEU A 53 4.84 10.46 -3.98
CA LEU A 53 4.74 9.59 -5.15
C LEU A 53 3.49 9.89 -6.01
N LEU A 54 2.34 10.17 -5.38
CA LEU A 54 1.11 10.55 -6.08
C LEU A 54 1.22 11.91 -6.79
N ASP A 55 2.03 12.82 -6.28
CA ASP A 55 2.24 14.14 -6.88
C ASP A 55 3.25 14.10 -8.03
N GLU A 56 4.25 13.21 -7.96
CA GLU A 56 5.38 13.16 -8.90
C GLU A 56 5.20 12.10 -10.02
N ASN A 57 4.18 11.22 -9.95
CA ASN A 57 4.00 10.13 -10.90
C ASN A 57 2.58 10.09 -11.46
N ILE A 58 2.40 9.25 -12.49
CA ILE A 58 1.07 8.87 -12.97
C ILE A 58 0.30 8.24 -11.81
N VAL A 59 -1.00 8.55 -11.73
CA VAL A 59 -1.89 8.00 -10.70
C VAL A 59 -2.93 7.10 -11.36
N PHE A 60 -3.05 5.89 -10.87
CA PHE A 60 -4.12 4.97 -11.24
C PHE A 60 -5.24 5.03 -10.20
N GLU A 61 -6.49 5.12 -10.68
CA GLU A 61 -7.69 5.17 -9.81
C GLU A 61 -8.76 4.20 -10.30
N ILE A 62 -9.41 3.53 -9.33
CA ILE A 62 -10.71 2.86 -9.50
C ILE A 62 -11.63 3.41 -8.39
N PRO A 63 -12.48 4.41 -8.65
CA PRO A 63 -13.28 5.07 -7.63
C PRO A 63 -14.20 4.11 -6.87
N ARG A 64 -14.83 3.17 -7.60
CA ARG A 64 -15.73 2.20 -7.00
C ARG A 64 -15.08 1.33 -5.93
N LEU A 65 -13.81 0.98 -6.12
CA LEU A 65 -13.02 0.18 -5.16
C LEU A 65 -12.20 1.05 -4.20
N ASN A 66 -12.32 2.38 -4.29
CA ASN A 66 -11.51 3.33 -3.52
C ASN A 66 -9.99 3.09 -3.67
N ILE A 67 -9.58 2.61 -4.86
CA ILE A 67 -8.18 2.43 -5.21
C ILE A 67 -7.65 3.74 -5.77
N ARG A 68 -6.56 4.23 -5.22
CA ARG A 68 -5.79 5.38 -5.72
C ARG A 68 -4.32 5.18 -5.40
N VAL A 69 -3.51 4.90 -6.41
CA VAL A 69 -2.11 4.51 -6.25
C VAL A 69 -1.23 5.17 -7.30
N PRO A 70 0.04 5.50 -6.98
CA PRO A 70 0.99 5.93 -7.99
C PRO A 70 1.35 4.74 -8.90
N VAL A 71 1.65 5.05 -10.16
CA VAL A 71 2.20 4.09 -11.14
C VAL A 71 3.66 4.44 -11.36
N LEU A 72 4.55 3.49 -11.08
CA LEU A 72 5.98 3.62 -11.32
C LEU A 72 6.39 2.76 -12.52
N GLU A 73 7.46 3.15 -13.19
CA GLU A 73 8.02 2.35 -14.28
C GLU A 73 8.69 1.09 -13.73
N GLY A 74 8.38 -0.06 -14.32
CA GLY A 74 8.88 -1.37 -13.90
C GLY A 74 7.98 -2.11 -12.94
N THR A 75 8.12 -3.43 -12.92
CA THR A 75 7.32 -4.35 -12.08
C THR A 75 8.18 -5.10 -11.07
N ASP A 76 9.32 -4.51 -10.67
CA ASP A 76 10.16 -5.10 -9.64
C ASP A 76 9.50 -5.05 -8.25
N SER A 77 9.96 -5.93 -7.34
CA SER A 77 9.37 -6.06 -6.02
C SER A 77 9.46 -4.81 -5.15
N LYS A 78 10.35 -3.84 -5.46
CA LYS A 78 10.44 -2.58 -4.73
C LYS A 78 9.38 -1.58 -5.20
N ALA A 79 9.18 -1.48 -6.51
CA ALA A 79 8.13 -0.67 -7.11
C ALA A 79 6.76 -1.14 -6.59
N LEU A 80 6.49 -2.43 -6.67
CA LEU A 80 5.20 -3.01 -6.30
C LEU A 80 4.87 -2.99 -4.79
N GLN A 81 5.84 -2.70 -3.90
CA GLN A 81 5.57 -2.57 -2.46
C GLN A 81 4.76 -1.33 -2.09
N VAL A 82 4.76 -0.29 -2.92
CA VAL A 82 4.17 1.02 -2.60
C VAL A 82 3.34 1.61 -3.72
N SER A 83 3.33 0.97 -4.91
CA SER A 83 2.74 1.49 -6.14
C SER A 83 2.24 0.36 -7.03
N ALA A 84 1.45 0.69 -8.05
CA ALA A 84 1.36 -0.13 -9.25
C ALA A 84 2.63 0.06 -10.09
N GLY A 85 2.99 -0.95 -10.86
CA GLY A 85 4.15 -0.92 -11.75
C GLY A 85 3.71 -1.02 -13.21
N HIS A 86 4.18 -0.11 -14.07
CA HIS A 86 3.98 -0.20 -15.52
C HIS A 86 4.95 -1.22 -16.12
N PHE A 87 4.46 -2.07 -17.02
CA PHE A 87 5.30 -3.00 -17.77
C PHE A 87 6.08 -2.27 -18.86
N PRO A 88 7.42 -2.23 -18.78
CA PRO A 88 8.23 -1.55 -19.77
C PRO A 88 8.01 -2.11 -21.18
N GLY A 89 7.79 -1.23 -22.14
CA GLY A 89 7.61 -1.59 -23.55
C GLY A 89 6.17 -1.96 -23.93
N THR A 90 5.20 -1.85 -23.02
CA THR A 90 3.77 -1.85 -23.35
C THR A 90 3.31 -0.43 -23.74
N GLY A 91 2.01 -0.23 -24.01
CA GLY A 91 1.48 1.03 -24.52
C GLY A 91 1.78 2.27 -23.67
N GLY A 92 1.49 3.45 -24.23
CA GLY A 92 1.57 4.75 -23.54
C GLY A 92 0.24 5.15 -22.90
N LEU A 93 0.22 6.35 -22.25
CA LEU A 93 -1.01 6.94 -21.74
C LEU A 93 -1.97 7.27 -22.89
N GLY A 94 -3.14 6.60 -22.91
CA GLY A 94 -4.13 6.79 -23.97
C GLY A 94 -3.75 6.22 -25.32
N GLU A 95 -2.72 5.36 -25.41
CA GLU A 95 -2.26 4.78 -26.67
C GLU A 95 -1.80 3.33 -26.47
N GLY A 96 -2.37 2.41 -27.27
CA GLY A 96 -2.08 0.98 -27.25
C GLY A 96 -2.48 0.31 -25.94
N ASN A 97 -1.85 -0.82 -25.61
CA ASN A 97 -2.14 -1.56 -24.39
C ASN A 97 -1.24 -1.10 -23.23
N TYR A 98 -1.70 -0.17 -22.40
CA TYR A 98 -0.99 0.26 -21.19
C TYR A 98 -1.17 -0.77 -20.08
N CYS A 99 -0.12 -1.52 -19.75
CA CYS A 99 -0.19 -2.63 -18.79
C CYS A 99 0.39 -2.24 -17.44
N ILE A 100 -0.37 -2.44 -16.37
CA ILE A 100 0.11 -2.22 -14.99
C ILE A 100 -0.09 -3.47 -14.15
N ALA A 101 0.82 -3.68 -13.19
CA ALA A 101 0.70 -4.73 -12.19
C ALA A 101 0.68 -4.15 -10.78
N GLY A 102 0.07 -4.88 -9.86
CA GLY A 102 0.11 -4.57 -8.44
C GLY A 102 -0.11 -5.80 -7.58
N HIS A 103 0.34 -5.73 -6.33
CA HIS A 103 0.17 -6.85 -5.40
C HIS A 103 -1.28 -6.97 -4.91
N ASN A 104 -1.73 -8.23 -4.85
CA ASN A 104 -2.82 -8.68 -4.00
C ASN A 104 -2.18 -9.44 -2.83
N SER A 105 -2.03 -8.79 -1.67
CA SER A 105 -1.36 -9.40 -0.51
C SER A 105 -1.68 -8.64 0.78
N THR A 106 -2.02 -9.38 1.81
CA THR A 106 -2.21 -8.85 3.17
C THR A 106 -0.90 -8.47 3.88
N ILE A 107 0.27 -8.85 3.32
CA ILE A 107 1.59 -8.63 3.93
C ILE A 107 2.27 -7.38 3.34
N TYR A 108 2.05 -7.10 2.06
CA TYR A 108 2.61 -5.96 1.33
C TYR A 108 1.53 -4.89 1.11
N ALA A 109 1.77 -3.94 0.22
CA ALA A 109 0.74 -2.95 -0.10
C ALA A 109 -0.54 -3.64 -0.61
N GLU A 110 -1.63 -3.42 0.09
CA GLU A 110 -2.97 -3.96 -0.20
C GLU A 110 -3.63 -3.21 -1.37
N ILE A 111 -2.90 -3.09 -2.50
CA ILE A 111 -3.28 -2.18 -3.58
C ILE A 111 -4.46 -2.74 -4.37
N PHE A 112 -4.43 -4.04 -4.68
CA PHE A 112 -5.42 -4.71 -5.53
C PHE A 112 -6.16 -5.86 -4.84
N ASN A 113 -6.27 -5.82 -3.51
CA ASN A 113 -6.96 -6.88 -2.75
C ASN A 113 -8.45 -7.01 -3.11
N ASP A 114 -9.09 -5.89 -3.47
CA ASP A 114 -10.52 -5.87 -3.83
C ASP A 114 -10.74 -5.82 -5.36
N LEU A 115 -9.70 -6.11 -6.16
CA LEU A 115 -9.80 -6.03 -7.63
C LEU A 115 -10.81 -7.05 -8.20
N ASP A 116 -11.04 -8.15 -7.53
CA ASP A 116 -12.05 -9.17 -7.86
C ASP A 116 -13.49 -8.65 -7.76
N GLN A 117 -13.71 -7.53 -7.07
CA GLN A 117 -15.02 -6.88 -6.93
C GLN A 117 -15.36 -5.93 -8.09
N ILE A 118 -14.44 -5.75 -9.04
CA ILE A 118 -14.64 -4.86 -10.20
C ILE A 118 -15.78 -5.39 -11.08
N GLN A 119 -16.51 -4.50 -11.73
CA GLN A 119 -17.63 -4.86 -12.60
C GLN A 119 -17.41 -4.28 -14.00
N ILE A 120 -17.92 -5.00 -15.00
CA ILE A 120 -18.00 -4.47 -16.37
C ILE A 120 -18.78 -3.16 -16.36
N GLY A 121 -18.23 -2.13 -17.00
CA GLY A 121 -18.77 -0.78 -17.01
C GLY A 121 -18.25 0.14 -15.89
N ASP A 122 -17.46 -0.37 -14.94
CA ASP A 122 -16.76 0.49 -13.97
C ASP A 122 -15.73 1.37 -14.68
N GLU A 123 -15.50 2.55 -14.12
CA GLU A 123 -14.49 3.48 -14.62
C GLU A 123 -13.14 3.24 -13.94
N MET A 124 -12.09 3.25 -14.74
CA MET A 124 -10.70 3.29 -14.34
C MET A 124 -10.03 4.52 -14.92
N TYR A 125 -9.16 5.16 -14.15
CA TYR A 125 -8.48 6.37 -14.60
C TYR A 125 -6.98 6.23 -14.53
N LEU A 126 -6.30 6.72 -15.58
CA LEU A 126 -4.89 7.09 -15.51
C LEU A 126 -4.82 8.62 -15.52
N ILE A 127 -4.16 9.20 -14.52
CA ILE A 127 -4.00 10.65 -14.37
C ILE A 127 -2.52 10.94 -14.53
N ASP A 128 -2.19 11.67 -15.58
CA ASP A 128 -0.81 12.07 -15.86
C ASP A 128 -0.27 13.02 -14.77
N ASN A 129 1.03 13.10 -14.62
CA ASN A 129 1.70 14.04 -13.73
C ASN A 129 2.04 15.37 -14.43
N ASP A 130 1.49 15.62 -15.63
CA ASP A 130 1.61 16.87 -16.34
C ASP A 130 0.98 18.05 -15.57
N GLU A 131 1.24 19.29 -16.02
CA GLU A 131 0.71 20.50 -15.37
C GLU A 131 -0.82 20.53 -15.30
N ASN A 132 -1.50 19.89 -16.26
CA ASN A 132 -2.95 19.85 -16.36
C ASN A 132 -3.58 18.69 -15.61
N ARG A 133 -2.78 17.74 -15.14
CA ARG A 133 -3.24 16.47 -14.56
C ARG A 133 -4.22 15.79 -15.51
N THR A 134 -3.80 15.63 -16.77
CA THR A 134 -4.61 15.03 -17.84
C THR A 134 -5.12 13.66 -17.41
N ARG A 135 -6.43 13.46 -17.57
CA ARG A 135 -7.10 12.22 -17.18
C ARG A 135 -7.50 11.43 -18.40
N TYR A 136 -7.11 10.17 -18.43
CA TYR A 136 -7.52 9.16 -19.40
C TYR A 136 -8.54 8.25 -18.73
N THR A 137 -9.74 8.17 -19.29
CA THR A 137 -10.84 7.36 -18.77
C THR A 137 -10.93 6.04 -19.54
N TYR A 138 -10.93 4.94 -18.79
CA TYR A 138 -11.10 3.60 -19.36
C TYR A 138 -12.32 2.95 -18.73
N ILE A 139 -13.18 2.37 -19.57
CA ILE A 139 -14.37 1.64 -19.11
C ILE A 139 -14.05 0.16 -19.09
N VAL A 140 -14.24 -0.49 -17.94
CA VAL A 140 -14.00 -1.93 -17.79
C VAL A 140 -14.85 -2.72 -18.77
N ALA A 141 -14.19 -3.42 -19.67
CA ALA A 141 -14.82 -4.24 -20.71
C ALA A 141 -14.72 -5.74 -20.41
N GLU A 142 -13.67 -6.17 -19.70
CA GLU A 142 -13.41 -7.58 -19.43
C GLU A 142 -12.75 -7.78 -18.07
N TYR A 143 -13.09 -8.89 -17.42
CA TYR A 143 -12.40 -9.46 -16.26
C TYR A 143 -12.17 -10.94 -16.51
N GLN A 144 -10.94 -11.40 -16.36
CA GLN A 144 -10.56 -12.81 -16.59
C GLN A 144 -9.53 -13.28 -15.56
N ILE A 145 -9.50 -14.60 -15.35
CA ILE A 145 -8.47 -15.27 -14.56
C ILE A 145 -7.64 -16.11 -15.52
N VAL A 146 -6.33 -15.88 -15.53
CA VAL A 146 -5.40 -16.51 -16.46
C VAL A 146 -4.24 -17.21 -15.73
N ASP A 147 -3.57 -18.10 -16.43
CA ASP A 147 -2.34 -18.73 -15.93
C ASP A 147 -1.22 -17.68 -15.77
N PRO A 148 -0.33 -17.80 -14.77
CA PRO A 148 0.81 -16.89 -14.60
C PRO A 148 1.75 -16.77 -15.81
N SER A 149 1.74 -17.75 -16.70
CA SER A 149 2.52 -17.76 -17.94
C SER A 149 1.85 -17.08 -19.13
N SER A 150 0.62 -16.59 -18.97
CA SER A 150 -0.16 -15.91 -20.02
C SER A 150 0.39 -14.52 -20.31
N VAL A 151 1.46 -14.46 -21.11
CA VAL A 151 2.11 -13.19 -21.48
C VAL A 151 1.39 -12.45 -22.60
N GLU A 152 0.47 -13.11 -23.29
CA GLU A 152 -0.37 -12.54 -24.35
C GLU A 152 -1.19 -11.33 -23.87
N VAL A 153 -1.52 -11.26 -22.57
CA VAL A 153 -2.24 -10.12 -21.98
C VAL A 153 -1.46 -8.79 -22.10
N LEU A 154 -0.16 -8.86 -22.37
CA LEU A 154 0.72 -7.68 -22.54
C LEU A 154 0.85 -7.25 -24.01
N GLU A 155 0.33 -8.02 -24.95
CA GLU A 155 0.46 -7.72 -26.37
C GLU A 155 -0.34 -6.47 -26.77
N ASP A 156 0.09 -5.84 -27.86
CA ASP A 156 -0.68 -4.76 -28.49
C ASP A 156 -1.76 -5.39 -29.38
N TYR A 157 -3.01 -5.06 -29.07
CA TYR A 157 -4.18 -5.56 -29.82
C TYR A 157 -4.65 -4.59 -30.91
N GLY A 158 -3.94 -3.44 -31.07
CA GLY A 158 -4.28 -2.40 -32.05
C GLY A 158 -5.44 -1.53 -31.65
N ASP A 159 -5.76 -1.49 -30.37
CA ASP A 159 -6.73 -0.60 -29.75
C ASP A 159 -6.13 0.08 -28.51
N ASP A 160 -6.78 1.11 -27.98
CA ASP A 160 -6.32 1.86 -26.82
C ASP A 160 -6.99 1.31 -25.56
N ARG A 161 -6.19 0.56 -24.78
CA ARG A 161 -6.67 -0.14 -23.58
C ARG A 161 -5.74 0.00 -22.39
N LEU A 162 -6.32 -0.19 -21.21
CA LEU A 162 -5.61 -0.34 -19.94
C LEU A 162 -5.78 -1.78 -19.45
N THR A 163 -4.68 -2.49 -19.26
CA THR A 163 -4.66 -3.84 -18.69
C THR A 163 -4.09 -3.81 -17.28
N VAL A 164 -4.92 -4.17 -16.29
CA VAL A 164 -4.54 -4.23 -14.86
C VAL A 164 -4.38 -5.67 -14.44
N ILE A 165 -3.21 -6.03 -13.93
CA ILE A 165 -2.83 -7.41 -13.59
C ILE A 165 -2.52 -7.50 -12.09
N SER A 166 -3.09 -8.52 -11.43
CA SER A 166 -2.79 -8.85 -10.05
C SER A 166 -2.79 -10.36 -9.83
N CYS A 167 -2.35 -10.82 -8.67
CA CYS A 167 -2.52 -12.21 -8.28
C CYS A 167 -3.94 -12.47 -7.79
N THR A 168 -4.41 -13.72 -7.92
CA THR A 168 -5.57 -14.21 -7.15
C THR A 168 -5.20 -14.33 -5.66
N ASP A 169 -6.18 -14.46 -4.76
CA ASP A 169 -5.95 -14.51 -3.31
C ASP A 169 -5.05 -15.67 -2.87
N ASP A 170 -5.12 -16.79 -3.58
CA ASP A 170 -4.26 -17.96 -3.39
C ASP A 170 -2.88 -17.82 -4.06
N GLY A 171 -2.71 -16.81 -4.93
CA GLY A 171 -1.50 -16.54 -5.70
C GLY A 171 -1.26 -17.50 -6.89
N GLU A 172 -2.15 -18.47 -7.12
CA GLU A 172 -1.97 -19.50 -8.15
C GLU A 172 -2.18 -18.96 -9.55
N TYR A 173 -3.12 -18.02 -9.73
CA TYR A 173 -3.48 -17.43 -11.01
C TYR A 173 -3.26 -15.91 -11.03
N ARG A 174 -3.55 -15.30 -12.18
CA ARG A 174 -3.60 -13.85 -12.34
C ARG A 174 -5.01 -13.41 -12.67
N GLN A 175 -5.49 -12.43 -11.94
CA GLN A 175 -6.68 -11.70 -12.33
C GLN A 175 -6.26 -10.55 -13.24
N VAL A 176 -6.95 -10.42 -14.36
CA VAL A 176 -6.68 -9.44 -15.40
C VAL A 176 -7.96 -8.67 -15.68
N VAL A 177 -7.87 -7.36 -15.56
CA VAL A 177 -8.96 -6.42 -15.86
C VAL A 177 -8.55 -5.63 -17.09
N THR A 178 -9.39 -5.60 -18.10
CA THR A 178 -9.18 -4.78 -19.30
C THR A 178 -10.23 -3.69 -19.40
N GLY A 179 -9.80 -2.45 -19.51
CA GLY A 179 -10.65 -1.30 -19.81
C GLY A 179 -10.31 -0.69 -21.15
N MET A 180 -11.34 -0.24 -21.88
CA MET A 180 -11.19 0.42 -23.17
C MET A 180 -11.24 1.94 -22.96
N LEU A 181 -10.37 2.67 -23.66
CA LEU A 181 -10.35 4.14 -23.64
C LEU A 181 -11.68 4.69 -24.15
N GLU A 182 -12.25 5.68 -23.41
CA GLU A 182 -13.49 6.37 -23.78
C GLU A 182 -13.26 7.50 -24.78
#